data_609c99719231a7edf087d6d950248964
#
_entry.id   609c99719231a7edf087d6d950248964
#
_cell.length_a   1.000
_cell.length_b   1.000
_cell.length_c   1.000
_cell.angle_alpha   90.00
_cell.angle_beta   90.00
_cell.angle_gamma   90.00
#
_symmetry.space_group_name_H-M   'P 1'
#
loop_
_entity.id
_entity.type
_entity.pdbx_description
1 polymer ?
#
loop_
_entity_poly.entity_id
_entity_poly.type
_entity_poly.pdbx_seq_one_letter_code
_entity_poly.pdbx_strand_id
1 'polypeptide(L)'
;MNVVVVGAGMAGTMLAIRLARRGHRVDVVERRGDPRGMNAPEAPSISIGLSERGRAALRDIGLLEKALATAVPMRGRIVHRSGRASYQPYGTDDTEVLHSVRRHDLNIALLDAAASVPRVRLWFGHRVTGLAGTEVRTPARTFSADLVVGADGAYSTVRTHLHRRVRAEFHRTYLDWGYQEFTIPAVDRPEALHVWPGRRGLVVAHPNADGSLTGTVFLPFDGDTGFSGLRDPARAGAFLAEEFGDLTDLVPDLVPQFLAHEPGSLVSVRTAPWQHDRVVLVGDAAHAVFPFYGQGMNAAFEDCAVLDACLAEHTPDDALAAFEARRRPHTDVLAELSARNFVELRDRVRSPVFLARKRIDFTLGRLVPGWRTLYAMISHSSLPYGDALARAHRQHRLLGGFVGLGGVTLLAAARRKRSGRC
;
A
#
# COMPACT_ATOMS: atom_id res chain seq x y z
N MET A 1 29.89 8.98 2.36
CA MET A 1 29.72 7.93 3.39
C MET A 1 29.66 6.56 2.73
N ASN A 2 30.03 5.53 3.47
CA ASN A 2 29.72 4.14 3.16
C ASN A 2 28.39 3.78 3.85
N VAL A 3 27.42 3.36 3.07
CA VAL A 3 26.06 3.02 3.57
C VAL A 3 25.79 1.55 3.33
N VAL A 4 25.28 0.86 4.33
CA VAL A 4 24.75 -0.50 4.16
C VAL A 4 23.24 -0.46 4.24
N VAL A 5 22.59 -0.91 3.17
CA VAL A 5 21.14 -1.08 3.10
C VAL A 5 20.82 -2.56 3.25
N VAL A 6 20.09 -2.92 4.28
CA VAL A 6 19.67 -4.30 4.53
C VAL A 6 18.29 -4.52 3.90
N GLY A 7 18.26 -5.36 2.85
CA GLY A 7 17.06 -5.67 2.06
C GLY A 7 17.09 -5.03 0.66
N ALA A 8 17.06 -5.88 -0.38
CA ALA A 8 16.97 -5.49 -1.79
C ALA A 8 15.50 -5.51 -2.30
N GLY A 9 14.55 -5.21 -1.42
CA GLY A 9 13.19 -4.92 -1.82
C GLY A 9 13.09 -3.54 -2.47
N MET A 10 11.92 -3.17 -2.95
CA MET A 10 11.69 -1.91 -3.69
C MET A 10 12.19 -0.67 -2.93
N ALA A 11 11.92 -0.57 -1.61
CA ALA A 11 12.40 0.56 -0.80
C ALA A 11 13.92 0.61 -0.69
N GLY A 12 14.56 -0.51 -0.35
CA GLY A 12 16.01 -0.55 -0.18
C GLY A 12 16.76 -0.26 -1.48
N THR A 13 16.28 -0.80 -2.59
CA THR A 13 16.86 -0.58 -3.92
C THR A 13 16.65 0.86 -4.40
N MET A 14 15.45 1.43 -4.21
CA MET A 14 15.15 2.84 -4.48
C MET A 14 16.10 3.77 -3.71
N LEU A 15 16.25 3.53 -2.41
CA LEU A 15 17.11 4.35 -1.57
C LEU A 15 18.58 4.22 -1.97
N ALA A 16 19.05 3.00 -2.31
CA ALA A 16 20.42 2.79 -2.76
C ALA A 16 20.77 3.62 -4.00
N ILE A 17 19.86 3.69 -4.98
CA ILE A 17 20.03 4.53 -6.18
C ILE A 17 20.14 6.01 -5.79
N ARG A 18 19.24 6.50 -4.92
CA ARG A 18 19.24 7.91 -4.49
C ARG A 18 20.53 8.29 -3.78
N LEU A 19 20.95 7.51 -2.79
CA LEU A 19 22.16 7.77 -2.02
C LEU A 19 23.43 7.69 -2.88
N ALA A 20 23.50 6.71 -3.79
CA ALA A 20 24.64 6.58 -4.68
C ALA A 20 24.78 7.77 -5.65
N ARG A 21 23.65 8.33 -6.13
CA ARG A 21 23.64 9.56 -6.95
C ARG A 21 24.14 10.80 -6.20
N ARG A 22 24.03 10.81 -4.86
CA ARG A 22 24.65 11.83 -4.00
C ARG A 22 26.12 11.57 -3.70
N GLY A 23 26.69 10.54 -4.30
CA GLY A 23 28.11 10.23 -4.14
C GLY A 23 28.45 9.29 -2.99
N HIS A 24 27.45 8.72 -2.29
CA HIS A 24 27.69 7.69 -1.28
C HIS A 24 28.03 6.35 -1.93
N ARG A 25 28.82 5.52 -1.22
CA ARG A 25 29.02 4.12 -1.59
C ARG A 25 27.94 3.30 -0.86
N VAL A 26 27.22 2.45 -1.59
CA VAL A 26 26.11 1.71 -1.03
C VAL A 26 26.27 0.22 -1.27
N ASP A 27 26.32 -0.55 -0.19
CA ASP A 27 26.23 -1.99 -0.20
C ASP A 27 24.80 -2.41 0.17
N VAL A 28 24.09 -3.05 -0.76
CA VAL A 28 22.75 -3.59 -0.52
C VAL A 28 22.87 -5.07 -0.21
N VAL A 29 22.43 -5.49 0.98
CA VAL A 29 22.57 -6.85 1.48
C VAL A 29 21.22 -7.55 1.51
N GLU A 30 21.05 -8.60 0.72
CA GLU A 30 19.78 -9.33 0.57
C GLU A 30 19.95 -10.82 0.91
N ARG A 31 19.02 -11.37 1.69
CA ARG A 31 19.04 -12.77 2.12
C ARG A 31 18.67 -13.78 1.03
N ARG A 32 17.86 -13.36 0.06
CA ARG A 32 17.40 -14.20 -1.07
C ARG A 32 18.42 -14.15 -2.20
N GLY A 33 18.29 -15.10 -3.13
CA GLY A 33 19.02 -15.07 -4.40
C GLY A 33 18.63 -13.88 -5.27
N ASP A 34 19.41 -13.63 -6.32
CA ASP A 34 19.10 -12.59 -7.30
C ASP A 34 17.88 -12.99 -8.13
N PRO A 35 16.78 -12.25 -8.06
CA PRO A 35 15.56 -12.61 -8.80
C PRO A 35 15.66 -12.38 -10.31
N ARG A 36 16.70 -11.68 -10.79
CA ARG A 36 16.87 -11.36 -12.22
C ARG A 36 17.28 -12.57 -13.06
N GLY A 37 17.93 -13.56 -12.44
CA GLY A 37 18.33 -14.83 -13.11
C GLY A 37 17.36 -15.99 -12.89
N MET A 38 16.26 -15.77 -12.18
CA MET A 38 15.24 -16.79 -11.93
C MET A 38 14.09 -16.60 -12.94
N ASN A 39 13.52 -17.72 -13.39
CA ASN A 39 12.24 -17.68 -14.10
C ASN A 39 11.21 -16.94 -13.21
N ALA A 40 10.26 -16.24 -13.84
CA ALA A 40 9.18 -15.59 -13.11
C ALA A 40 8.58 -16.60 -12.11
N PRO A 41 8.28 -16.17 -10.86
CA PRO A 41 7.72 -17.08 -9.87
C PRO A 41 6.49 -17.77 -10.46
N GLU A 42 6.36 -19.08 -10.24
CA GLU A 42 5.20 -19.87 -10.68
C GLU A 42 3.88 -19.37 -10.07
N ALA A 43 3.97 -18.69 -8.92
CA ALA A 43 2.82 -18.04 -8.29
C ALA A 43 2.54 -16.65 -8.89
N PRO A 44 1.27 -16.24 -9.00
CA PRO A 44 0.90 -14.89 -9.42
C PRO A 44 1.66 -13.84 -8.60
N SER A 45 2.27 -12.88 -9.27
CA SER A 45 2.90 -11.76 -8.57
C SER A 45 1.86 -10.70 -8.26
N ILE A 46 1.72 -10.31 -6.99
CA ILE A 46 0.83 -9.21 -6.58
C ILE A 46 1.02 -8.01 -7.49
N SER A 47 -0.07 -7.53 -8.07
CA SER A 47 -0.10 -6.23 -8.71
C SER A 47 -0.48 -5.17 -7.69
N ILE A 48 0.17 -4.02 -7.76
CA ILE A 48 0.08 -2.93 -6.76
C ILE A 48 -0.28 -1.62 -7.44
N GLY A 49 -1.05 -0.79 -6.74
CA GLY A 49 -1.41 0.54 -7.21
C GLY A 49 -0.27 1.55 -7.02
N LEU A 50 0.32 2.02 -8.11
CA LEU A 50 1.29 3.11 -8.10
C LEU A 50 0.55 4.45 -8.07
N SER A 51 0.64 5.17 -6.95
CA SER A 51 0.03 6.49 -6.72
C SER A 51 0.95 7.63 -7.16
N GLU A 52 0.48 8.89 -7.05
CA GLU A 52 1.32 10.05 -7.38
C GLU A 52 2.61 10.11 -6.56
N ARG A 53 2.57 9.71 -5.26
CA ARG A 53 3.79 9.63 -4.43
C ARG A 53 4.84 8.69 -5.01
N GLY A 54 4.40 7.50 -5.39
CA GLY A 54 5.27 6.50 -5.99
C GLY A 54 5.79 6.96 -7.35
N ARG A 55 4.93 7.59 -8.17
CA ARG A 55 5.33 8.17 -9.46
C ARG A 55 6.37 9.28 -9.28
N ALA A 56 6.16 10.17 -8.31
CA ALA A 56 7.13 11.24 -8.01
C ALA A 56 8.50 10.67 -7.63
N ALA A 57 8.54 9.69 -6.73
CA ALA A 57 9.79 9.05 -6.31
C ALA A 57 10.51 8.32 -7.47
N LEU A 58 9.76 7.65 -8.36
CA LEU A 58 10.32 7.02 -9.56
C LEU A 58 10.82 8.05 -10.59
N ARG A 59 10.11 9.18 -10.73
CA ARG A 59 10.51 10.29 -11.59
C ARG A 59 11.84 10.87 -11.17
N ASP A 60 12.04 11.08 -9.87
CA ASP A 60 13.29 11.61 -9.30
C ASP A 60 14.52 10.74 -9.63
N ILE A 61 14.33 9.44 -9.74
CA ILE A 61 15.39 8.51 -10.11
C ILE A 61 15.38 8.13 -11.60
N GLY A 62 14.55 8.79 -12.43
CA GLY A 62 14.48 8.57 -13.88
C GLY A 62 13.94 7.21 -14.30
N LEU A 63 13.14 6.55 -13.45
CA LEU A 63 12.55 5.23 -13.74
C LEU A 63 11.04 5.27 -13.99
N LEU A 64 10.42 6.45 -13.96
CA LEU A 64 8.98 6.56 -14.13
C LEU A 64 8.50 5.98 -15.46
N GLU A 65 9.10 6.37 -16.57
CA GLU A 65 8.70 5.92 -17.91
C GLU A 65 8.88 4.40 -18.07
N LYS A 66 10.00 3.86 -17.55
CA LYS A 66 10.23 2.40 -17.57
C LYS A 66 9.16 1.65 -16.76
N ALA A 67 8.76 2.18 -15.60
CA ALA A 67 7.71 1.59 -14.77
C ALA A 67 6.31 1.71 -15.42
N LEU A 68 6.04 2.81 -16.11
CA LEU A 68 4.76 3.04 -16.80
C LEU A 68 4.63 2.24 -18.09
N ALA A 69 5.71 1.83 -18.74
CA ALA A 69 5.68 1.05 -19.97
C ALA A 69 4.97 -0.31 -19.84
N THR A 70 4.96 -0.88 -18.63
CA THR A 70 4.28 -2.14 -18.30
C THR A 70 3.12 -1.98 -17.35
N ALA A 71 2.79 -0.73 -16.98
CA ALA A 71 1.70 -0.42 -16.07
C ALA A 71 0.37 -0.24 -16.80
N VAL A 72 -0.72 -0.61 -16.14
CA VAL A 72 -2.08 -0.38 -16.66
C VAL A 72 -2.71 0.79 -15.92
N PRO A 73 -3.12 1.86 -16.63
CA PRO A 73 -3.78 2.99 -16.01
C PRO A 73 -5.18 2.62 -15.54
N MET A 74 -5.47 2.81 -14.25
CA MET A 74 -6.79 2.61 -13.66
C MET A 74 -7.43 3.97 -13.36
N ARG A 75 -8.49 4.32 -14.09
CA ARG A 75 -9.26 5.55 -13.89
C ARG A 75 -10.43 5.39 -12.92
N GLY A 76 -10.66 4.17 -12.48
CA GLY A 76 -11.73 3.82 -11.56
C GLY A 76 -11.71 2.35 -11.18
N ARG A 77 -12.78 1.95 -10.53
CA ARG A 77 -13.01 0.55 -10.17
C ARG A 77 -14.37 0.07 -10.67
N ILE A 78 -14.45 -1.21 -10.96
CA ILE A 78 -15.70 -1.92 -11.25
C ILE A 78 -16.07 -2.73 -10.02
N VAL A 79 -17.24 -2.46 -9.47
CA VAL A 79 -17.78 -3.21 -8.33
C VAL A 79 -18.81 -4.20 -8.86
N HIS A 80 -18.52 -5.48 -8.66
CA HIS A 80 -19.38 -6.60 -9.03
C HIS A 80 -20.31 -6.96 -7.88
N ARG A 81 -21.60 -6.99 -8.12
CA ARG A 81 -22.58 -7.31 -7.08
C ARG A 81 -23.80 -7.97 -7.68
N SER A 82 -24.08 -9.22 -7.24
CA SER A 82 -25.29 -9.96 -7.64
C SER A 82 -25.49 -9.98 -9.18
N GLY A 83 -24.45 -10.31 -9.92
CA GLY A 83 -24.46 -10.38 -11.39
C GLY A 83 -24.52 -9.02 -12.10
N ARG A 84 -24.32 -7.91 -11.38
CA ARG A 84 -24.27 -6.56 -11.94
C ARG A 84 -22.92 -5.92 -11.69
N ALA A 85 -22.33 -5.33 -12.72
CA ALA A 85 -21.10 -4.56 -12.64
C ALA A 85 -21.42 -3.06 -12.66
N SER A 86 -20.82 -2.28 -11.75
CA SER A 86 -20.96 -0.83 -11.70
C SER A 86 -19.61 -0.14 -11.67
N TYR A 87 -19.38 0.77 -12.63
CA TYR A 87 -18.15 1.56 -12.66
C TYR A 87 -18.21 2.74 -11.68
N GLN A 88 -17.14 2.93 -10.95
CA GLN A 88 -16.94 4.03 -10.01
C GLN A 88 -15.62 4.72 -10.33
N PRO A 89 -15.60 5.95 -10.84
CA PRO A 89 -14.37 6.68 -11.12
C PRO A 89 -13.63 7.01 -9.81
N TYR A 90 -12.30 7.08 -9.87
CA TYR A 90 -11.47 7.46 -8.73
C TYR A 90 -11.46 8.96 -8.50
N GLY A 91 -11.54 9.73 -9.57
CA GLY A 91 -11.44 11.16 -9.55
C GLY A 91 -12.50 11.87 -10.35
N THR A 92 -12.39 13.20 -10.38
CA THR A 92 -13.29 14.09 -11.08
C THR A 92 -12.77 14.50 -12.46
N ASP A 93 -11.50 14.21 -12.74
CA ASP A 93 -10.84 14.47 -14.01
C ASP A 93 -9.95 13.28 -14.45
N ASP A 94 -9.51 13.33 -15.71
CA ASP A 94 -8.72 12.27 -16.34
C ASP A 94 -7.26 12.18 -15.84
N THR A 95 -6.81 13.12 -15.03
CA THR A 95 -5.45 13.12 -14.44
C THR A 95 -5.38 12.31 -13.15
N GLU A 96 -6.51 12.05 -12.51
CA GLU A 96 -6.62 11.28 -11.28
C GLU A 96 -6.59 9.77 -11.58
N VAL A 97 -5.41 9.26 -11.96
CA VAL A 97 -5.16 7.88 -12.40
C VAL A 97 -4.23 7.17 -11.42
N LEU A 98 -4.58 5.95 -11.03
CA LEU A 98 -3.66 4.98 -10.44
C LEU A 98 -3.10 4.09 -11.54
N HIS A 99 -1.87 3.61 -11.37
CA HIS A 99 -1.29 2.67 -12.31
C HIS A 99 -1.11 1.31 -11.62
N SER A 100 -1.69 0.27 -12.19
CA SER A 100 -1.41 -1.09 -11.76
C SER A 100 -0.06 -1.50 -12.30
N VAL A 101 0.84 -1.94 -11.42
CA VAL A 101 2.17 -2.46 -11.78
C VAL A 101 2.39 -3.81 -11.10
N ARG A 102 2.96 -4.77 -11.80
CA ARG A 102 3.39 -6.03 -11.19
C ARG A 102 4.57 -5.76 -10.25
N ARG A 103 4.43 -6.17 -9.01
CA ARG A 103 5.47 -5.95 -7.97
C ARG A 103 6.81 -6.53 -8.38
N HIS A 104 6.81 -7.70 -8.98
CA HIS A 104 8.02 -8.37 -9.48
C HIS A 104 8.74 -7.52 -10.52
N ASP A 105 8.02 -7.05 -11.55
CA ASP A 105 8.59 -6.32 -12.67
C ASP A 105 9.18 -4.97 -12.22
N LEU A 106 8.48 -4.28 -11.33
CA LEU A 106 8.99 -3.04 -10.74
C LEU A 106 10.25 -3.28 -9.91
N ASN A 107 10.30 -4.39 -9.13
CA ASN A 107 11.48 -4.74 -8.35
C ASN A 107 12.68 -5.06 -9.25
N ILE A 108 12.48 -5.81 -10.34
CA ILE A 108 13.53 -6.09 -11.34
C ILE A 108 14.03 -4.78 -11.97
N ALA A 109 13.13 -3.90 -12.39
CA ALA A 109 13.50 -2.61 -12.98
C ALA A 109 14.34 -1.76 -12.04
N LEU A 110 14.02 -1.75 -10.74
CA LEU A 110 14.80 -1.08 -9.71
C LEU A 110 16.17 -1.73 -9.49
N LEU A 111 16.24 -3.06 -9.45
CA LEU A 111 17.50 -3.81 -9.29
C LEU A 111 18.44 -3.59 -10.47
N ASP A 112 17.93 -3.59 -11.70
CA ASP A 112 18.72 -3.30 -12.91
C ASP A 112 19.27 -1.88 -12.88
N ALA A 113 18.43 -0.92 -12.50
CA ALA A 113 18.86 0.46 -12.36
C ALA A 113 19.92 0.61 -11.25
N ALA A 114 19.75 -0.05 -10.12
CA ALA A 114 20.72 -0.03 -9.03
C ALA A 114 22.08 -0.66 -9.46
N ALA A 115 22.03 -1.77 -10.18
CA ALA A 115 23.22 -2.44 -10.70
C ALA A 115 23.99 -1.59 -11.72
N SER A 116 23.30 -0.68 -12.43
CA SER A 116 23.94 0.24 -13.38
C SER A 116 24.62 1.45 -12.72
N VAL A 117 24.39 1.68 -11.41
CA VAL A 117 25.03 2.80 -10.69
C VAL A 117 26.39 2.35 -10.12
N PRO A 118 27.52 2.96 -10.52
CA PRO A 118 28.86 2.45 -10.16
C PRO A 118 29.16 2.39 -8.65
N ARG A 119 28.41 3.15 -7.85
CA ARG A 119 28.58 3.23 -6.38
C ARG A 119 27.66 2.28 -5.61
N VAL A 120 26.82 1.49 -6.28
CA VAL A 120 25.96 0.48 -5.68
C VAL A 120 26.55 -0.91 -5.90
N ARG A 121 26.61 -1.69 -4.84
CA ARG A 121 26.95 -3.14 -4.90
C ARG A 121 25.81 -3.94 -4.30
N LEU A 122 25.33 -4.93 -5.04
CA LEU A 122 24.25 -5.82 -4.63
C LEU A 122 24.85 -7.15 -4.14
N TRP A 123 24.51 -7.54 -2.91
CA TRP A 123 24.99 -8.75 -2.25
C TRP A 123 23.81 -9.68 -1.94
N PHE A 124 23.53 -10.58 -2.87
CA PHE A 124 22.47 -11.59 -2.72
C PHE A 124 22.96 -12.82 -1.97
N GLY A 125 22.03 -13.58 -1.34
CA GLY A 125 22.36 -14.76 -0.54
C GLY A 125 22.98 -14.42 0.81
N HIS A 126 23.00 -13.16 1.23
CA HIS A 126 23.60 -12.69 2.46
C HIS A 126 22.54 -12.36 3.51
N ARG A 127 22.17 -13.37 4.31
CA ARG A 127 21.23 -13.16 5.43
C ARG A 127 21.94 -12.40 6.56
N VAL A 128 21.43 -11.23 6.91
CA VAL A 128 21.91 -10.49 8.09
C VAL A 128 21.47 -11.23 9.35
N THR A 129 22.43 -11.55 10.20
CA THR A 129 22.24 -12.27 11.47
C THR A 129 22.39 -11.36 12.68
N GLY A 130 23.02 -10.20 12.52
CA GLY A 130 23.19 -9.25 13.60
C GLY A 130 23.87 -7.96 13.19
N LEU A 131 23.82 -6.99 14.12
CA LEU A 131 24.52 -5.73 14.05
C LEU A 131 25.35 -5.50 15.29
N ALA A 132 26.55 -4.87 15.13
CA ALA A 132 27.33 -4.33 16.23
C ALA A 132 27.67 -2.86 15.90
N GLY A 133 26.90 -1.92 16.45
CA GLY A 133 26.91 -0.54 15.95
C GLY A 133 26.47 -0.50 14.49
N THR A 134 27.33 0.04 13.63
CA THR A 134 27.14 0.09 12.18
C THR A 134 27.81 -1.07 11.43
N GLU A 135 28.31 -2.08 12.14
CA GLU A 135 28.78 -3.32 11.51
C GLU A 135 27.61 -4.28 11.28
N VAL A 136 27.35 -4.63 10.03
CA VAL A 136 26.32 -5.59 9.63
C VAL A 136 26.95 -6.94 9.40
N ARG A 137 26.50 -7.97 10.14
CA ARG A 137 27.07 -9.31 10.14
C ARG A 137 26.20 -10.29 9.37
N THR A 138 26.82 -11.05 8.50
CA THR A 138 26.25 -12.23 7.83
C THR A 138 27.14 -13.43 8.08
N PRO A 139 26.72 -14.68 7.86
CA PRO A 139 27.59 -15.86 8.02
C PRO A 139 28.84 -15.82 7.16
N ALA A 140 28.76 -15.21 5.97
CA ALA A 140 29.86 -15.18 5.01
C ALA A 140 30.75 -13.93 5.17
N ARG A 141 30.27 -12.85 5.77
CA ARG A 141 30.96 -11.57 5.72
C ARG A 141 30.42 -10.56 6.74
N THR A 142 31.28 -9.63 7.17
CA THR A 142 30.93 -8.41 7.91
C THR A 142 31.07 -7.20 6.98
N PHE A 143 30.11 -6.29 7.03
CA PHE A 143 30.07 -5.03 6.30
C PHE A 143 30.19 -3.89 7.31
N SER A 144 31.21 -3.03 7.18
CA SER A 144 31.36 -1.81 8.00
C SER A 144 30.79 -0.60 7.26
N ALA A 145 30.01 0.20 7.95
CA ALA A 145 29.32 1.35 7.39
C ALA A 145 29.42 2.59 8.29
N ASP A 146 29.22 3.76 7.68
CA ASP A 146 28.98 5.03 8.38
C ASP A 146 27.50 5.16 8.75
N LEU A 147 26.61 4.48 8.01
CA LEU A 147 25.15 4.47 8.18
C LEU A 147 24.59 3.10 7.77
N VAL A 148 23.70 2.55 8.59
CA VAL A 148 22.94 1.33 8.28
C VAL A 148 21.47 1.67 8.11
N VAL A 149 20.88 1.21 7.00
CA VAL A 149 19.45 1.36 6.73
C VAL A 149 18.77 0.00 6.73
N GLY A 150 17.81 -0.19 7.63
CA GLY A 150 16.94 -1.36 7.65
C GLY A 150 15.76 -1.17 6.69
N ALA A 151 15.79 -1.87 5.55
CA ALA A 151 14.74 -1.97 4.55
C ALA A 151 14.28 -3.42 4.39
N ASP A 152 14.43 -4.23 5.43
CA ASP A 152 14.28 -5.69 5.47
C ASP A 152 12.85 -6.16 5.82
N GLY A 153 11.87 -5.26 5.69
CA GLY A 153 10.45 -5.56 5.70
C GLY A 153 9.84 -5.75 7.09
N ALA A 154 8.58 -6.18 7.12
CA ALA A 154 7.78 -6.28 8.35
C ALA A 154 8.41 -7.15 9.45
N TYR A 155 9.27 -8.09 9.09
CA TYR A 155 10.00 -8.98 10.02
C TYR A 155 11.47 -8.58 10.19
N SER A 156 11.73 -7.28 10.21
CA SER A 156 13.07 -6.69 10.22
C SER A 156 13.98 -7.20 11.33
N THR A 157 15.15 -7.68 10.93
CA THR A 157 16.27 -8.02 11.80
C THR A 157 16.94 -6.74 12.32
N VAL A 158 17.08 -5.73 11.45
CA VAL A 158 17.67 -4.43 11.83
C VAL A 158 16.86 -3.77 12.94
N ARG A 159 15.52 -3.73 12.82
CA ARG A 159 14.64 -3.24 13.89
C ARG A 159 14.84 -3.98 15.20
N THR A 160 14.91 -5.30 15.16
CA THR A 160 15.13 -6.13 16.36
C THR A 160 16.46 -5.76 17.06
N HIS A 161 17.51 -5.49 16.30
CA HIS A 161 18.79 -5.06 16.87
C HIS A 161 18.76 -3.63 17.41
N LEU A 162 18.11 -2.71 16.71
CA LEU A 162 17.92 -1.34 17.16
C LEU A 162 17.18 -1.32 18.51
N HIS A 163 16.08 -2.05 18.64
CA HIS A 163 15.25 -2.08 19.86
C HIS A 163 15.94 -2.70 21.08
N ARG A 164 16.99 -3.49 20.89
CA ARG A 164 17.80 -4.00 22.03
C ARG A 164 18.68 -2.93 22.66
N ARG A 165 18.87 -1.79 22.00
CA ARG A 165 19.75 -0.71 22.43
C ARG A 165 19.02 0.50 22.98
N VAL A 166 17.70 0.61 22.72
CA VAL A 166 16.88 1.73 23.14
C VAL A 166 15.59 1.24 23.75
N ARG A 167 14.97 2.08 24.59
CA ARG A 167 13.57 1.86 24.96
C ARG A 167 12.68 2.09 23.74
N ALA A 168 12.02 1.05 23.27
CA ALA A 168 11.24 1.08 22.04
C ALA A 168 9.78 0.74 22.30
N GLU A 169 8.91 1.37 21.52
CA GLU A 169 7.52 0.97 21.35
C GLU A 169 7.44 0.10 20.09
N PHE A 170 6.79 -1.05 20.20
CA PHE A 170 6.64 -1.95 19.06
C PHE A 170 5.29 -2.66 19.10
N HIS A 171 4.52 -2.47 18.04
CA HIS A 171 3.25 -3.13 17.83
C HIS A 171 3.29 -3.87 16.49
N ARG A 172 3.05 -5.17 16.53
CA ARG A 172 2.80 -6.00 15.36
C ARG A 172 1.43 -6.59 15.49
N THR A 173 0.54 -6.24 14.57
CA THR A 173 -0.85 -6.69 14.57
C THR A 173 -1.07 -7.56 13.34
N TYR A 174 -1.64 -8.74 13.55
CA TYR A 174 -2.15 -9.60 12.49
C TYR A 174 -3.66 -9.47 12.43
N LEU A 175 -4.20 -9.49 11.23
CA LEU A 175 -5.63 -9.71 11.08
C LEU A 175 -5.92 -11.20 11.21
N ASP A 176 -7.13 -11.52 11.67
CA ASP A 176 -7.73 -12.85 11.63
C ASP A 176 -8.13 -13.29 10.21
N TRP A 177 -7.83 -12.45 9.23
CA TRP A 177 -8.00 -12.67 7.80
C TRP A 177 -6.66 -12.88 7.11
N GLY A 178 -6.66 -13.83 6.15
CA GLY A 178 -5.57 -14.05 5.22
C GLY A 178 -5.90 -13.56 3.82
N TYR A 179 -4.96 -13.74 2.92
CA TYR A 179 -5.15 -13.48 1.49
C TYR A 179 -4.54 -14.58 0.65
N GLN A 180 -5.06 -14.73 -0.55
CA GLN A 180 -4.55 -15.66 -1.54
C GLN A 180 -4.72 -15.08 -2.94
N GLU A 181 -3.75 -15.35 -3.81
CA GLU A 181 -3.69 -14.80 -5.16
C GLU A 181 -4.09 -15.82 -6.19
N PHE A 182 -4.71 -15.34 -7.26
CA PHE A 182 -5.08 -16.14 -8.42
C PHE A 182 -5.11 -15.26 -9.68
N THR A 183 -5.08 -15.88 -10.86
CA THR A 183 -5.16 -15.18 -12.13
C THR A 183 -6.59 -15.23 -12.65
N ILE A 184 -7.10 -14.09 -13.09
CA ILE A 184 -8.36 -13.96 -13.83
C ILE A 184 -7.98 -13.76 -15.30
N PRO A 185 -8.51 -14.55 -16.24
CA PRO A 185 -8.32 -14.32 -17.67
C PRO A 185 -8.81 -12.94 -18.09
N ALA A 186 -8.56 -12.56 -19.35
CA ALA A 186 -8.98 -11.26 -19.86
C ALA A 186 -10.50 -11.02 -19.67
N VAL A 187 -10.85 -9.82 -19.23
CA VAL A 187 -12.23 -9.39 -18.97
C VAL A 187 -12.56 -8.13 -19.75
N ASP A 188 -13.86 -7.84 -19.90
CA ASP A 188 -14.30 -6.54 -20.38
C ASP A 188 -13.84 -5.42 -19.44
N ARG A 189 -13.30 -4.35 -20.01
CA ARG A 189 -12.70 -3.21 -19.27
C ARG A 189 -11.55 -3.60 -18.35
N PRO A 190 -10.47 -4.16 -18.91
CA PRO A 190 -9.29 -4.56 -18.13
C PRO A 190 -8.56 -3.37 -17.50
N GLU A 191 -8.89 -2.12 -17.84
CA GLU A 191 -8.24 -0.89 -17.36
C GLU A 191 -8.83 -0.36 -16.04
N ALA A 192 -9.51 -1.18 -15.28
CA ALA A 192 -10.08 -0.81 -14.00
C ALA A 192 -9.65 -1.79 -12.89
N LEU A 193 -9.68 -1.31 -11.65
CA LEU A 193 -9.63 -2.21 -10.50
C LEU A 193 -10.98 -2.94 -10.39
N HIS A 194 -10.98 -4.26 -10.32
CA HIS A 194 -12.20 -5.01 -10.10
C HIS A 194 -12.36 -5.39 -8.63
N VAL A 195 -13.57 -5.31 -8.10
CA VAL A 195 -13.86 -5.60 -6.69
C VAL A 195 -15.13 -6.42 -6.59
N TRP A 196 -15.06 -7.57 -5.94
CA TRP A 196 -16.20 -8.41 -5.57
C TRP A 196 -16.38 -8.36 -4.05
N PRO A 197 -17.25 -7.48 -3.52
CA PRO A 197 -17.54 -7.41 -2.10
C PRO A 197 -18.54 -8.50 -1.72
N GLY A 198 -18.06 -9.58 -1.19
CA GLY A 198 -18.87 -10.66 -0.66
C GLY A 198 -19.47 -10.36 0.73
N ARG A 199 -20.21 -11.33 1.31
CA ARG A 199 -20.71 -11.27 2.70
C ARG A 199 -19.67 -11.72 3.70
N ARG A 200 -18.89 -12.73 3.31
CA ARG A 200 -17.93 -13.46 4.14
C ARG A 200 -16.50 -13.32 3.63
N GLY A 201 -16.32 -12.60 2.51
CA GLY A 201 -15.04 -12.41 1.86
C GLY A 201 -15.01 -11.18 0.97
N LEU A 202 -13.85 -10.90 0.42
CA LEU A 202 -13.59 -9.81 -0.49
C LEU A 202 -12.63 -10.28 -1.58
N VAL A 203 -12.93 -9.99 -2.84
CA VAL A 203 -11.95 -10.13 -3.93
C VAL A 203 -11.63 -8.76 -4.50
N VAL A 204 -10.34 -8.51 -4.69
CA VAL A 204 -9.82 -7.32 -5.39
C VAL A 204 -8.92 -7.81 -6.50
N ALA A 205 -9.11 -7.32 -7.72
CA ALA A 205 -8.27 -7.72 -8.85
C ALA A 205 -7.70 -6.50 -9.58
N HIS A 206 -6.39 -6.54 -9.77
CA HIS A 206 -5.61 -5.51 -10.44
C HIS A 206 -5.34 -5.92 -11.89
N PRO A 207 -5.48 -5.02 -12.87
CA PRO A 207 -5.19 -5.32 -14.26
C PRO A 207 -3.70 -5.50 -14.52
N ASN A 208 -3.38 -6.39 -15.46
CA ASN A 208 -2.06 -6.65 -15.99
C ASN A 208 -1.96 -6.17 -17.44
N ALA A 209 -0.74 -5.91 -17.91
CA ALA A 209 -0.49 -5.41 -19.27
C ALA A 209 -0.88 -6.41 -20.38
N ASP A 210 -0.97 -7.69 -20.06
CA ASP A 210 -1.41 -8.75 -20.98
C ASP A 210 -2.95 -8.90 -21.07
N GLY A 211 -3.70 -8.02 -20.41
CA GLY A 211 -5.17 -8.03 -20.35
C GLY A 211 -5.75 -8.93 -19.27
N SER A 212 -4.96 -9.78 -18.63
CA SER A 212 -5.40 -10.56 -17.46
C SER A 212 -5.52 -9.67 -16.21
N LEU A 213 -6.12 -10.21 -15.16
CA LEU A 213 -6.10 -9.57 -13.84
C LEU A 213 -5.42 -10.48 -12.81
N THR A 214 -4.69 -9.87 -11.89
CA THR A 214 -4.25 -10.56 -10.67
C THR A 214 -5.30 -10.35 -9.58
N GLY A 215 -6.05 -11.39 -9.28
CA GLY A 215 -7.06 -11.45 -8.22
C GLY A 215 -6.42 -11.75 -6.87
N THR A 216 -6.91 -11.13 -5.83
CA THR A 216 -6.58 -11.42 -4.43
C THR A 216 -7.87 -11.64 -3.67
N VAL A 217 -8.07 -12.84 -3.15
CA VAL A 217 -9.19 -13.16 -2.25
C VAL A 217 -8.74 -12.96 -0.80
N PHE A 218 -9.58 -12.32 -0.03
CA PHE A 218 -9.40 -12.10 1.41
C PHE A 218 -10.52 -12.82 2.15
N LEU A 219 -10.16 -13.74 3.06
CA LEU A 219 -11.08 -14.51 3.90
C LEU A 219 -10.52 -14.62 5.32
N PRO A 220 -11.37 -14.94 6.33
CA PRO A 220 -10.90 -15.39 7.63
C PRO A 220 -9.98 -16.61 7.52
N PHE A 221 -9.02 -16.76 8.43
CA PHE A 221 -8.23 -18.00 8.48
C PHE A 221 -9.07 -19.16 8.96
N ASP A 222 -9.89 -18.96 9.96
CA ASP A 222 -10.64 -20.00 10.66
C ASP A 222 -12.15 -19.93 10.37
N GLY A 223 -12.82 -21.04 10.70
CA GLY A 223 -14.26 -21.21 10.54
C GLY A 223 -14.66 -21.91 9.24
N ASP A 224 -15.92 -22.30 9.14
CA ASP A 224 -16.47 -23.07 8.00
C ASP A 224 -16.36 -22.37 6.65
N THR A 225 -16.29 -21.05 6.66
CA THR A 225 -16.17 -20.17 5.48
C THR A 225 -14.82 -19.46 5.40
N GLY A 226 -13.88 -19.87 6.25
CA GLY A 226 -12.48 -19.44 6.22
C GLY A 226 -11.59 -20.42 5.46
N PHE A 227 -10.31 -20.05 5.28
CA PHE A 227 -9.35 -20.89 4.56
C PHE A 227 -9.24 -22.31 5.16
N SER A 228 -9.31 -22.46 6.49
CA SER A 228 -9.24 -23.77 7.16
C SER A 228 -10.44 -24.67 6.85
N GLY A 229 -11.62 -24.09 6.68
CA GLY A 229 -12.87 -24.84 6.37
C GLY A 229 -13.07 -25.11 4.88
N LEU A 230 -12.30 -24.47 4.00
CA LEU A 230 -12.44 -24.52 2.54
C LEU A 230 -11.32 -25.33 1.87
N ARG A 231 -10.76 -26.33 2.53
CA ARG A 231 -9.70 -27.19 1.99
C ARG A 231 -10.21 -28.27 1.04
N ASP A 232 -11.47 -28.66 1.17
CA ASP A 232 -12.13 -29.60 0.28
C ASP A 232 -12.58 -28.89 -1.02
N PRO A 233 -12.26 -29.44 -2.22
CA PRO A 233 -12.58 -28.79 -3.51
C PRO A 233 -14.08 -28.54 -3.72
N ALA A 234 -14.96 -29.46 -3.28
CA ALA A 234 -16.40 -29.31 -3.48
C ALA A 234 -16.95 -28.20 -2.55
N ARG A 235 -16.48 -28.13 -1.30
CA ARG A 235 -16.84 -27.06 -0.35
C ARG A 235 -16.31 -25.70 -0.82
N ALA A 236 -15.05 -25.63 -1.27
CA ALA A 236 -14.46 -24.42 -1.80
C ALA A 236 -15.24 -23.91 -3.02
N GLY A 237 -15.56 -24.81 -3.98
CA GLY A 237 -16.33 -24.49 -5.16
C GLY A 237 -17.73 -23.97 -4.83
N ALA A 238 -18.46 -24.65 -3.94
CA ALA A 238 -19.79 -24.21 -3.51
C ALA A 238 -19.73 -22.82 -2.83
N PHE A 239 -18.76 -22.59 -1.95
CA PHE A 239 -18.58 -21.31 -1.28
C PHE A 239 -18.24 -20.17 -2.26
N LEU A 240 -17.27 -20.40 -3.16
CA LEU A 240 -16.85 -19.39 -4.13
C LEU A 240 -17.99 -19.04 -5.09
N ALA A 241 -18.77 -20.02 -5.55
CA ALA A 241 -19.94 -19.81 -6.39
C ALA A 241 -21.06 -19.03 -5.65
N GLU A 242 -21.32 -19.34 -4.39
CA GLU A 242 -22.32 -18.62 -3.58
C GLU A 242 -21.90 -17.17 -3.30
N GLU A 243 -20.61 -16.95 -2.99
CA GLU A 243 -20.11 -15.67 -2.52
C GLU A 243 -19.71 -14.74 -3.66
N PHE A 244 -19.15 -15.30 -4.76
CA PHE A 244 -18.58 -14.58 -5.89
C PHE A 244 -19.01 -15.20 -7.24
N GLY A 245 -20.30 -15.49 -7.42
CA GLY A 245 -20.83 -16.32 -8.51
C GLY A 245 -20.36 -15.91 -9.92
N ASP A 246 -20.39 -14.62 -10.25
CA ASP A 246 -19.91 -14.11 -11.54
C ASP A 246 -18.37 -14.25 -11.70
N LEU A 247 -17.60 -14.35 -10.62
CA LEU A 247 -16.17 -14.62 -10.69
C LEU A 247 -15.89 -16.07 -11.07
N THR A 248 -16.69 -17.03 -10.59
CA THR A 248 -16.52 -18.46 -10.96
C THR A 248 -16.79 -18.70 -12.43
N ASP A 249 -17.68 -17.93 -13.04
CA ASP A 249 -17.93 -17.98 -14.49
C ASP A 249 -16.75 -17.42 -15.31
N LEU A 250 -16.06 -16.42 -14.78
CA LEU A 250 -14.88 -15.81 -15.40
C LEU A 250 -13.61 -16.66 -15.26
N VAL A 251 -13.50 -17.47 -14.21
CA VAL A 251 -12.30 -18.25 -13.86
C VAL A 251 -12.66 -19.73 -13.66
N PRO A 252 -12.71 -20.53 -14.74
CA PRO A 252 -13.10 -21.96 -14.65
C PRO A 252 -12.22 -22.81 -13.74
N ASP A 253 -10.95 -22.43 -13.55
CA ASP A 253 -9.97 -23.09 -12.69
C ASP A 253 -9.76 -22.37 -11.34
N LEU A 254 -10.72 -21.54 -10.89
CA LEU A 254 -10.63 -20.79 -9.64
C LEU A 254 -10.39 -21.69 -8.42
N VAL A 255 -11.07 -22.83 -8.34
CA VAL A 255 -10.91 -23.76 -7.21
C VAL A 255 -9.52 -24.40 -7.17
N PRO A 256 -8.98 -24.96 -8.26
CA PRO A 256 -7.58 -25.37 -8.31
C PRO A 256 -6.59 -24.27 -7.89
N GLN A 257 -6.73 -23.07 -8.41
CA GLN A 257 -5.86 -21.94 -8.05
C GLN A 257 -5.99 -21.57 -6.56
N PHE A 258 -7.22 -21.55 -6.03
CA PHE A 258 -7.51 -21.29 -4.62
C PHE A 258 -6.89 -22.32 -3.67
N LEU A 259 -6.75 -23.55 -4.09
CA LEU A 259 -6.18 -24.65 -3.28
C LEU A 259 -4.67 -24.85 -3.50
N ALA A 260 -4.08 -24.17 -4.48
CA ALA A 260 -2.67 -24.39 -4.87
C ALA A 260 -1.66 -23.87 -3.84
N HIS A 261 -2.02 -22.87 -3.04
CA HIS A 261 -1.11 -22.19 -2.13
C HIS A 261 -1.70 -22.02 -0.73
N GLU A 262 -0.85 -21.91 0.29
CA GLU A 262 -1.28 -21.52 1.63
C GLU A 262 -1.56 -20.00 1.69
N PRO A 263 -2.57 -19.57 2.46
CA PRO A 263 -2.91 -18.16 2.56
C PRO A 263 -1.83 -17.34 3.26
N GLY A 264 -1.55 -16.17 2.72
CA GLY A 264 -0.64 -15.19 3.29
C GLY A 264 -1.28 -14.44 4.46
N SER A 265 -0.46 -14.04 5.44
CA SER A 265 -0.92 -13.25 6.59
C SER A 265 -0.91 -11.75 6.29
N LEU A 266 -1.90 -11.04 6.80
CA LEU A 266 -1.99 -9.60 6.78
C LEU A 266 -1.40 -9.04 8.07
N VAL A 267 -0.29 -8.31 7.96
CA VAL A 267 0.46 -7.78 9.09
C VAL A 267 0.60 -6.26 9.01
N SER A 268 0.43 -5.61 10.16
CA SER A 268 0.77 -4.20 10.34
C SER A 268 1.84 -4.07 11.41
N VAL A 269 2.77 -3.14 11.20
CA VAL A 269 3.86 -2.83 12.12
C VAL A 269 3.84 -1.33 12.42
N ARG A 270 3.93 -0.98 13.70
CA ARG A 270 4.20 0.37 14.20
C ARG A 270 5.34 0.30 15.20
N THR A 271 6.30 1.18 15.08
CA THR A 271 7.45 1.21 15.98
C THR A 271 7.97 2.63 16.21
N ALA A 272 8.63 2.82 17.36
CA ALA A 272 9.40 4.00 17.70
C ALA A 272 10.50 3.63 18.72
N PRO A 273 11.69 4.25 18.64
CA PRO A 273 12.15 5.13 17.57
C PRO A 273 12.47 4.37 16.28
N TRP A 274 12.58 5.09 15.16
CA TRP A 274 13.00 4.53 13.88
C TRP A 274 14.52 4.56 13.70
N GLN A 275 15.22 5.27 14.56
CA GLN A 275 16.67 5.45 14.43
C GLN A 275 17.38 5.42 15.78
N HIS A 276 18.64 4.99 15.76
CA HIS A 276 19.58 5.07 16.88
C HIS A 276 21.00 4.79 16.37
N ASP A 277 21.99 5.54 16.86
CA ASP A 277 23.43 5.30 16.58
C ASP A 277 23.74 5.04 15.11
N ARG A 278 23.28 5.89 14.20
CA ARG A 278 23.48 5.71 12.76
C ARG A 278 22.85 4.46 12.14
N VAL A 279 21.83 3.91 12.79
CA VAL A 279 20.95 2.89 12.24
C VAL A 279 19.56 3.49 12.08
N VAL A 280 18.93 3.32 10.90
CA VAL A 280 17.60 3.84 10.61
C VAL A 280 16.74 2.81 9.89
N LEU A 281 15.42 2.85 10.12
CA LEU A 281 14.43 1.96 9.49
C LEU A 281 13.64 2.74 8.43
N VAL A 282 13.33 2.08 7.30
CA VAL A 282 12.48 2.63 6.23
C VAL A 282 11.45 1.59 5.77
N GLY A 283 10.32 2.07 5.25
CA GLY A 283 9.26 1.23 4.71
C GLY A 283 8.70 0.25 5.74
N ASP A 284 8.40 -0.97 5.33
CA ASP A 284 7.76 -1.98 6.18
C ASP A 284 8.60 -2.36 7.42
N ALA A 285 9.91 -2.09 7.42
CA ALA A 285 10.74 -2.26 8.61
C ALA A 285 10.36 -1.28 9.72
N ALA A 286 9.86 -0.10 9.39
CA ALA A 286 9.40 0.93 10.30
C ALA A 286 7.86 0.90 10.50
N HIS A 287 7.09 0.75 9.40
CA HIS A 287 5.64 0.98 9.39
C HIS A 287 4.90 0.15 8.34
N ALA A 288 4.95 -1.18 8.42
CA ALA A 288 4.13 -2.01 7.56
C ALA A 288 2.63 -1.71 7.78
N VAL A 289 1.88 -1.57 6.71
CA VAL A 289 0.44 -1.27 6.77
C VAL A 289 -0.36 -2.36 6.05
N PHE A 290 -1.62 -2.54 6.45
CA PHE A 290 -2.53 -3.41 5.72
C PHE A 290 -2.74 -2.93 4.28
N PRO A 291 -2.90 -3.83 3.28
CA PRO A 291 -2.87 -3.45 1.87
C PRO A 291 -4.12 -2.69 1.39
N PHE A 292 -5.15 -2.56 2.20
CA PHE A 292 -6.48 -2.10 1.79
C PHE A 292 -6.54 -0.65 1.29
N TYR A 293 -5.55 0.17 1.56
CA TYR A 293 -5.44 1.52 1.00
C TYR A 293 -4.49 1.61 -0.20
N GLY A 294 -3.75 0.53 -0.51
CA GLY A 294 -2.80 0.48 -1.61
C GLY A 294 -1.61 1.43 -1.49
N GLN A 295 -1.22 1.80 -0.26
CA GLN A 295 -0.21 2.84 -0.05
C GLN A 295 1.12 2.36 0.57
N GLY A 296 1.29 1.09 0.92
CA GLY A 296 2.51 0.60 1.58
C GLY A 296 3.79 0.90 0.78
N MET A 297 3.84 0.47 -0.49
CA MET A 297 4.97 0.77 -1.39
C MET A 297 5.16 2.28 -1.61
N ASN A 298 4.07 3.00 -1.85
CA ASN A 298 4.11 4.44 -2.12
C ASN A 298 4.65 5.23 -0.91
N ALA A 299 4.27 4.84 0.31
CA ALA A 299 4.79 5.41 1.54
C ALA A 299 6.28 5.10 1.73
N ALA A 300 6.70 3.86 1.42
CA ALA A 300 8.11 3.47 1.49
C ALA A 300 8.98 4.22 0.47
N PHE A 301 8.46 4.51 -0.71
CA PHE A 301 9.16 5.34 -1.71
C PHE A 301 9.27 6.80 -1.25
N GLU A 302 8.23 7.32 -0.61
CA GLU A 302 8.27 8.66 0.00
C GLU A 302 9.27 8.70 1.17
N ASP A 303 9.41 7.64 1.97
CA ASP A 303 10.46 7.54 2.99
C ASP A 303 11.86 7.69 2.38
N CYS A 304 12.11 6.99 1.25
CA CYS A 304 13.39 7.07 0.56
C CYS A 304 13.70 8.51 0.10
N ALA A 305 12.69 9.21 -0.41
CA ALA A 305 12.84 10.61 -0.84
C ALA A 305 13.10 11.55 0.33
N VAL A 306 12.37 11.39 1.44
CA VAL A 306 12.51 12.25 2.62
C VAL A 306 13.82 11.98 3.35
N LEU A 307 14.23 10.72 3.52
CA LEU A 307 15.52 10.40 4.14
C LEU A 307 16.69 10.96 3.32
N ASP A 308 16.65 10.80 1.99
CA ASP A 308 17.64 11.35 1.08
C ASP A 308 17.71 12.89 1.19
N ALA A 309 16.59 13.59 1.26
CA ALA A 309 16.53 15.03 1.48
C ALA A 309 17.11 15.44 2.84
N CYS A 310 16.73 14.75 3.92
CA CYS A 310 17.25 15.03 5.25
C CYS A 310 18.77 14.86 5.32
N LEU A 311 19.32 13.80 4.69
CA LEU A 311 20.76 13.57 4.62
C LEU A 311 21.52 14.64 3.80
N ALA A 312 20.83 15.37 2.94
CA ALA A 312 21.40 16.48 2.19
C ALA A 312 21.38 17.80 2.98
N GLU A 313 20.40 17.97 3.86
CA GLU A 313 20.12 19.22 4.57
C GLU A 313 20.83 19.29 5.94
N HIS A 314 21.14 18.13 6.53
CA HIS A 314 21.57 18.04 7.93
C HIS A 314 22.83 17.18 8.09
N THR A 315 23.44 17.23 9.28
CA THR A 315 24.43 16.22 9.69
C THR A 315 23.75 14.84 9.72
N PRO A 316 24.48 13.73 9.55
CA PRO A 316 23.86 12.43 9.52
C PRO A 316 22.97 12.12 10.75
N ASP A 317 23.38 12.52 11.94
CA ASP A 317 22.61 12.25 13.17
C ASP A 317 21.32 13.08 13.23
N ASP A 318 21.41 14.38 12.91
CA ASP A 318 20.23 15.28 12.84
C ASP A 318 19.29 14.84 11.70
N ALA A 319 19.84 14.37 10.57
CA ALA A 319 19.06 13.90 9.43
C ALA A 319 18.14 12.75 9.79
N LEU A 320 18.62 11.79 10.59
CA LEU A 320 17.81 10.63 11.00
C LEU A 320 16.67 11.04 11.93
N ALA A 321 16.92 11.95 12.86
CA ALA A 321 15.89 12.50 13.74
C ALA A 321 14.85 13.32 12.96
N ALA A 322 15.31 14.18 12.02
CA ALA A 322 14.45 14.94 11.13
C ALA A 322 13.57 14.05 10.23
N PHE A 323 14.15 12.97 9.70
CA PHE A 323 13.42 11.98 8.90
C PHE A 323 12.28 11.34 9.71
N GLU A 324 12.57 10.81 10.90
CA GLU A 324 11.55 10.20 11.75
C GLU A 324 10.44 11.21 12.11
N ALA A 325 10.82 12.42 12.50
CA ALA A 325 9.87 13.48 12.85
C ALA A 325 8.96 13.88 11.67
N ARG A 326 9.52 13.91 10.43
CA ARG A 326 8.75 14.24 9.22
C ARG A 326 7.84 13.09 8.76
N ARG A 327 8.22 11.83 9.00
CA ARG A 327 7.52 10.69 8.42
C ARG A 327 6.57 9.97 9.36
N ARG A 328 7.01 9.66 10.59
CA ARG A 328 6.26 8.83 11.54
C ARG A 328 4.82 9.30 11.78
N PRO A 329 4.53 10.59 12.04
CA PRO A 329 3.15 11.03 12.29
C PRO A 329 2.21 10.75 11.11
N HIS A 330 2.71 10.81 9.89
CA HIS A 330 1.92 10.57 8.69
C HIS A 330 1.71 9.08 8.42
N THR A 331 2.72 8.24 8.63
CA THR A 331 2.60 6.79 8.46
C THR A 331 1.75 6.14 9.55
N ASP A 332 1.73 6.70 10.77
CA ASP A 332 0.80 6.31 11.83
C ASP A 332 -0.66 6.55 11.41
N VAL A 333 -0.93 7.72 10.82
CA VAL A 333 -2.26 8.01 10.24
C VAL A 333 -2.59 7.05 9.09
N LEU A 334 -1.62 6.72 8.23
CA LEU A 334 -1.84 5.76 7.15
C LEU A 334 -2.19 4.37 7.69
N ALA A 335 -1.54 3.91 8.75
CA ALA A 335 -1.83 2.63 9.38
C ALA A 335 -3.29 2.59 9.91
N GLU A 336 -3.75 3.66 10.56
CA GLU A 336 -5.13 3.78 11.01
C GLU A 336 -6.13 3.80 9.84
N LEU A 337 -5.84 4.56 8.79
CA LEU A 337 -6.69 4.63 7.60
C LEU A 337 -6.79 3.28 6.91
N SER A 338 -5.68 2.54 6.82
CA SER A 338 -5.66 1.20 6.21
C SER A 338 -6.48 0.20 7.01
N ALA A 339 -6.38 0.22 8.34
CA ALA A 339 -7.20 -0.61 9.21
C ALA A 339 -8.70 -0.25 9.12
N ARG A 340 -9.03 1.04 9.12
CA ARG A 340 -10.42 1.50 8.93
C ARG A 340 -10.99 1.11 7.57
N ASN A 341 -10.19 1.19 6.51
CA ASN A 341 -10.63 0.84 5.17
C ASN A 341 -10.93 -0.66 5.04
N PHE A 342 -10.21 -1.52 5.77
CA PHE A 342 -10.58 -2.95 5.88
C PHE A 342 -12.00 -3.11 6.42
N VAL A 343 -12.31 -2.48 7.54
CA VAL A 343 -13.66 -2.52 8.14
C VAL A 343 -14.71 -1.92 7.20
N GLU A 344 -14.38 -0.84 6.47
CA GLU A 344 -15.27 -0.26 5.48
C GLU A 344 -15.55 -1.23 4.32
N LEU A 345 -14.54 -1.87 3.79
CA LEU A 345 -14.66 -2.83 2.68
C LEU A 345 -15.40 -4.11 3.12
N ARG A 346 -15.13 -4.61 4.31
CA ARG A 346 -15.77 -5.80 4.86
C ARG A 346 -17.24 -5.55 5.21
N ASP A 347 -17.53 -4.50 6.01
CA ASP A 347 -18.81 -4.34 6.69
C ASP A 347 -19.70 -3.24 6.06
N ARG A 348 -19.12 -2.13 5.58
CA ARG A 348 -19.85 -0.91 5.27
C ARG A 348 -20.18 -0.70 3.80
N VAL A 349 -19.49 -1.37 2.88
CA VAL A 349 -19.75 -1.26 1.43
C VAL A 349 -21.22 -1.59 1.07
N ARG A 350 -21.94 -2.29 1.93
CA ARG A 350 -23.36 -2.65 1.78
C ARG A 350 -24.33 -1.64 2.40
N SER A 351 -23.84 -0.76 3.28
CA SER A 351 -24.70 0.21 3.97
C SER A 351 -25.21 1.29 2.99
N PRO A 352 -26.54 1.44 2.80
CA PRO A 352 -27.08 2.51 1.96
C PRO A 352 -26.65 3.90 2.42
N VAL A 353 -26.55 4.11 3.74
CA VAL A 353 -26.12 5.39 4.33
C VAL A 353 -24.65 5.68 3.99
N PHE A 354 -23.79 4.68 4.07
CA PHE A 354 -22.39 4.82 3.68
C PHE A 354 -22.24 5.15 2.19
N LEU A 355 -22.97 4.44 1.33
CA LEU A 355 -22.97 4.69 -0.11
C LEU A 355 -23.51 6.07 -0.46
N ALA A 356 -24.59 6.53 0.20
CA ALA A 356 -25.14 7.87 0.01
C ALA A 356 -24.12 8.94 0.42
N ARG A 357 -23.44 8.78 1.56
CA ARG A 357 -22.38 9.70 2.00
C ARG A 357 -21.21 9.76 1.01
N LYS A 358 -20.75 8.62 0.47
CA LYS A 358 -19.71 8.59 -0.56
C LYS A 358 -20.16 9.28 -1.85
N ARG A 359 -21.43 9.12 -2.26
CA ARG A 359 -22.00 9.84 -3.42
C ARG A 359 -22.02 11.35 -3.22
N ILE A 360 -22.43 11.81 -2.03
CA ILE A 360 -22.43 13.23 -1.68
C ILE A 360 -21.00 13.78 -1.75
N ASP A 361 -20.05 13.11 -1.13
CA ASP A 361 -18.63 13.52 -1.10
C ASP A 361 -18.04 13.60 -2.53
N PHE A 362 -18.36 12.64 -3.37
CA PHE A 362 -17.97 12.63 -4.78
C PHE A 362 -18.64 13.76 -5.59
N THR A 363 -19.92 13.99 -5.38
CA THR A 363 -20.67 15.07 -6.06
C THR A 363 -20.13 16.45 -5.68
N LEU A 364 -19.80 16.65 -4.39
CA LEU A 364 -19.16 17.87 -3.93
C LEU A 364 -17.77 18.07 -4.55
N GLY A 365 -17.01 16.99 -4.73
CA GLY A 365 -15.73 17.04 -5.42
C GLY A 365 -15.84 17.54 -6.86
N ARG A 366 -16.98 17.32 -7.52
CA ARG A 366 -17.25 17.81 -8.88
C ARG A 366 -17.79 19.25 -8.93
N LEU A 367 -18.54 19.65 -7.92
CA LEU A 367 -19.31 20.91 -7.94
C LEU A 367 -18.63 22.03 -7.15
N VAL A 368 -17.84 21.72 -6.15
CA VAL A 368 -17.22 22.69 -5.24
C VAL A 368 -15.72 22.79 -5.51
N PRO A 369 -15.22 23.88 -6.09
CA PRO A 369 -13.79 24.08 -6.30
C PRO A 369 -12.99 23.89 -5.01
N GLY A 370 -11.93 23.10 -5.07
CA GLY A 370 -11.08 22.80 -3.93
C GLY A 370 -11.59 21.72 -2.96
N TRP A 371 -12.81 21.19 -3.16
CA TRP A 371 -13.25 19.99 -2.46
C TRP A 371 -12.59 18.75 -3.03
N ARG A 372 -11.90 17.97 -2.22
CA ARG A 372 -11.31 16.69 -2.63
C ARG A 372 -11.64 15.62 -1.62
N THR A 373 -12.02 14.45 -2.10
CA THR A 373 -12.23 13.29 -1.22
C THR A 373 -10.93 12.90 -0.54
N LEU A 374 -11.01 12.29 0.66
CA LEU A 374 -9.82 11.80 1.35
C LEU A 374 -9.03 10.81 0.46
N TYR A 375 -9.75 9.94 -0.24
CA TYR A 375 -9.13 8.99 -1.17
C TYR A 375 -8.35 9.69 -2.28
N ALA A 376 -8.93 10.70 -2.92
CA ALA A 376 -8.26 11.47 -3.98
C ALA A 376 -7.02 12.21 -3.45
N MET A 377 -7.10 12.80 -2.25
CA MET A 377 -5.93 13.46 -1.62
C MET A 377 -4.80 12.49 -1.33
N ILE A 378 -5.10 11.26 -0.90
CA ILE A 378 -4.10 10.25 -0.59
C ILE A 378 -3.51 9.61 -1.86
N SER A 379 -4.34 9.29 -2.84
CA SER A 379 -3.94 8.49 -4.01
C SER A 379 -3.43 9.32 -5.18
N HIS A 380 -3.93 10.56 -5.33
CA HIS A 380 -3.64 11.41 -6.49
C HIS A 380 -2.91 12.71 -6.12
N SER A 381 -2.26 12.76 -4.96
CA SER A 381 -1.40 13.88 -4.58
C SER A 381 -0.27 13.43 -3.66
N SER A 382 0.72 14.31 -3.47
CA SER A 382 1.80 14.13 -2.49
C SER A 382 1.50 14.83 -1.16
N LEU A 383 0.23 15.22 -0.89
CA LEU A 383 -0.16 15.83 0.37
C LEU A 383 0.09 14.83 1.52
N PRO A 384 0.83 15.19 2.58
CA PRO A 384 1.09 14.29 3.70
C PRO A 384 -0.19 13.67 4.27
N TYR A 385 -0.15 12.40 4.67
CA TYR A 385 -1.36 11.64 5.06
C TYR A 385 -2.13 12.30 6.22
N GLY A 386 -1.42 12.83 7.22
CA GLY A 386 -2.03 13.55 8.33
C GLY A 386 -2.74 14.82 7.87
N ASP A 387 -2.14 15.57 6.95
CA ASP A 387 -2.71 16.81 6.40
C ASP A 387 -3.95 16.52 5.54
N ALA A 388 -3.89 15.45 4.75
CA ALA A 388 -5.04 14.97 3.97
C ALA A 388 -6.23 14.62 4.88
N LEU A 389 -5.98 13.90 5.97
CA LEU A 389 -7.00 13.56 6.97
C LEU A 389 -7.55 14.81 7.67
N ALA A 390 -6.68 15.72 8.11
CA ALA A 390 -7.08 16.97 8.75
C ALA A 390 -7.92 17.85 7.80
N ARG A 391 -7.55 17.90 6.51
CA ARG A 391 -8.32 18.61 5.49
C ARG A 391 -9.69 17.98 5.27
N ALA A 392 -9.77 16.65 5.15
CA ALA A 392 -11.04 15.94 5.03
C ALA A 392 -11.97 16.19 6.23
N HIS A 393 -11.42 16.17 7.46
CA HIS A 393 -12.19 16.49 8.66
C HIS A 393 -12.70 17.94 8.67
N ARG A 394 -11.91 18.91 8.20
CA ARG A 394 -12.37 20.31 8.06
C ARG A 394 -13.52 20.42 7.06
N GLN A 395 -13.40 19.77 5.88
CA GLN A 395 -14.44 19.75 4.86
C GLN A 395 -15.75 19.16 5.42
N HIS A 396 -15.70 18.03 6.12
CA HIS A 396 -16.88 17.40 6.71
C HIS A 396 -17.50 18.22 7.84
N ARG A 397 -16.72 18.96 8.64
CA ARG A 397 -17.27 19.88 9.66
C ARG A 397 -18.03 21.03 9.04
N LEU A 398 -17.52 21.60 7.96
CA LEU A 398 -18.24 22.65 7.21
C LEU A 398 -19.58 22.15 6.69
N LEU A 399 -19.65 20.94 6.11
CA LEU A 399 -20.90 20.31 5.70
C LEU A 399 -21.89 20.14 6.85
N GLY A 400 -21.44 19.65 8.00
CA GLY A 400 -22.28 19.49 9.18
C GLY A 400 -22.87 20.81 9.67
N GLY A 401 -22.07 21.90 9.60
CA GLY A 401 -22.54 23.26 9.92
C GLY A 401 -23.62 23.76 8.94
N PHE A 402 -23.44 23.52 7.63
CA PHE A 402 -24.45 23.92 6.63
C PHE A 402 -25.75 23.12 6.75
N VAL A 403 -25.67 21.81 7.01
CA VAL A 403 -26.87 20.96 7.20
C VAL A 403 -27.60 21.35 8.49
N GLY A 404 -26.90 21.70 9.57
CA GLY A 404 -27.47 22.21 10.81
C GLY A 404 -28.19 23.56 10.60
N LEU A 405 -27.57 24.51 9.92
CA LEU A 405 -28.14 25.81 9.58
C LEU A 405 -29.32 25.69 8.61
N GLY A 406 -29.20 24.85 7.58
CA GLY A 406 -30.30 24.60 6.62
C GLY A 406 -31.51 23.91 7.27
N GLY A 407 -31.27 22.96 8.18
CA GLY A 407 -32.31 22.33 8.99
C GLY A 407 -33.06 23.30 9.90
N VAL A 408 -32.34 24.23 10.54
CA VAL A 408 -32.92 25.27 11.40
C VAL A 408 -33.75 26.26 10.57
N THR A 409 -33.29 26.67 9.38
CA THR A 409 -34.06 27.56 8.47
C THR A 409 -35.30 26.90 7.92
N LEU A 410 -35.26 25.62 7.56
CA LEU A 410 -36.42 24.85 7.10
C LEU A 410 -37.43 24.64 8.23
N LEU A 411 -37.01 24.38 9.46
CA LEU A 411 -37.86 24.27 10.62
C LEU A 411 -38.51 25.65 10.99
N ALA A 412 -37.75 26.74 10.88
CA ALA A 412 -38.28 28.11 11.09
C ALA A 412 -39.26 28.50 10.01
N ALA A 413 -39.03 28.15 8.73
CA ALA A 413 -39.97 28.40 7.63
C ALA A 413 -41.23 27.53 7.75
N ALA A 414 -41.11 26.27 8.19
CA ALA A 414 -42.25 25.40 8.47
C ALA A 414 -43.10 25.87 9.66
N ARG A 415 -42.50 26.44 10.72
CA ARG A 415 -43.20 27.07 11.85
C ARG A 415 -43.93 28.35 11.44
N ARG A 416 -43.31 29.21 10.60
CA ARG A 416 -43.97 30.42 10.08
C ARG A 416 -45.18 30.10 9.19
N LYS A 417 -45.17 29.00 8.42
CA LYS A 417 -46.33 28.55 7.66
C LYS A 417 -47.46 27.98 8.51
N ARG A 418 -47.19 27.50 9.73
CA ARG A 418 -48.23 27.01 10.65
C ARG A 418 -48.85 28.12 11.50
N SER A 419 -48.14 29.22 11.78
CA SER A 419 -48.64 30.36 12.54
C SER A 419 -49.40 31.40 11.69
N GLY A 420 -49.44 31.24 10.36
CA GLY A 420 -50.19 32.11 9.44
C GLY A 420 -51.55 31.52 8.96
N ARG A 421 -52.06 30.50 9.65
CA ARG A 421 -53.39 29.93 9.44
C ARG A 421 -54.11 29.85 10.81
N CYS A 422 -54.47 30.98 11.34
CA CYS A 422 -55.55 31.21 12.30
C CYS A 422 -56.30 32.46 11.89
#